data_7830e9a435d2d02701fce9101aea992b
#
_entry.id   7830e9a435d2d02701fce9101aea992b
#
_cell.length_a   1.000
_cell.length_b   1.000
_cell.length_c   1.000
_cell.angle_alpha   90.00
_cell.angle_beta   90.00
_cell.angle_gamma   90.00
#
_symmetry.space_group_name_H-M   'P 1'
#
loop_
_entity.id
_entity.type
_entity.pdbx_description
1 polymer ?
#
loop_
_entity_poly.entity_id
_entity_poly.type
_entity_poly.pdbx_seq_one_letter_code
_entity_poly.pdbx_strand_id
1 'polypeptide(L)'
;DFKNIKYVIHCASMTNAEKSFGKEDIMYKNNIDCLKTVIKFCKKNKAKLFHLSSTSVYGKQVDIVDENCEEKFLKPQSPYAEIKLIEEKMLKKESANLIYNTFRFGTIAGVSKGIRFHTAVNKFCLNAAINEDIHVYKTALHQFRPYLSLSDALKSFKFCIEKDFFQNDIFNILSENKTVSEI
;
A
#
# COMPACT_ATOMS: atom_id res chain seq x y z
N ASP A 1 -0.99 10.88 -26.12
CA ASP A 1 -0.49 12.09 -25.47
C ASP A 1 -1.41 12.48 -24.31
N PHE A 2 -0.91 12.37 -23.08
CA PHE A 2 -1.63 12.82 -21.87
C PHE A 2 -1.38 14.32 -21.70
N LYS A 3 -2.41 15.14 -21.95
CA LYS A 3 -2.33 16.60 -21.76
C LYS A 3 -3.16 17.00 -20.54
N ASN A 4 -2.69 18.00 -19.79
CA ASN A 4 -3.41 18.60 -18.65
C ASN A 4 -3.69 17.63 -17.50
N ILE A 5 -2.81 16.67 -17.23
CA ILE A 5 -2.93 15.76 -16.09
C ILE A 5 -2.57 16.52 -14.81
N LYS A 6 -3.53 16.61 -13.88
CA LYS A 6 -3.33 17.25 -12.57
C LYS A 6 -2.89 16.25 -11.49
N TYR A 7 -3.40 15.03 -11.55
CA TYR A 7 -3.18 14.00 -10.55
C TYR A 7 -2.78 12.68 -11.20
N VAL A 8 -1.87 11.97 -10.58
CA VAL A 8 -1.44 10.62 -10.99
C VAL A 8 -1.57 9.70 -9.78
N ILE A 9 -2.32 8.61 -9.92
CA ILE A 9 -2.40 7.54 -8.93
C ILE A 9 -1.55 6.38 -9.44
N HIS A 10 -0.41 6.13 -8.78
CA HIS A 10 0.54 5.12 -9.21
C HIS A 10 0.17 3.73 -8.67
N CYS A 11 -0.62 2.98 -9.43
CA CYS A 11 -1.02 1.61 -9.11
C CYS A 11 -0.19 0.52 -9.80
N ALA A 12 0.69 0.90 -10.73
CA ALA A 12 1.49 -0.04 -11.52
C ALA A 12 2.70 -0.55 -10.70
N SER A 13 2.52 -1.67 -10.02
CA SER A 13 3.53 -2.29 -9.18
C SER A 13 3.28 -3.81 -9.07
N MET A 14 4.32 -4.60 -9.00
CA MET A 14 4.23 -5.99 -8.56
C MET A 14 3.99 -5.99 -7.05
N THR A 15 2.87 -6.56 -6.58
CA THR A 15 2.39 -6.36 -5.21
C THR A 15 2.14 -7.63 -4.40
N ASN A 16 2.43 -8.81 -4.96
CA ASN A 16 2.22 -10.07 -4.23
C ASN A 16 3.42 -10.34 -3.31
N ALA A 17 3.29 -10.04 -2.02
CA ALA A 17 4.34 -10.21 -1.03
C ALA A 17 4.76 -11.68 -0.86
N GLU A 18 3.80 -12.62 -0.89
CA GLU A 18 4.08 -14.06 -0.77
C GLU A 18 4.89 -14.58 -1.96
N LYS A 19 4.52 -14.17 -3.18
CA LYS A 19 5.21 -14.56 -4.42
C LYS A 19 6.42 -13.68 -4.75
N SER A 20 6.84 -12.79 -3.86
CA SER A 20 8.02 -11.94 -4.06
C SER A 20 9.33 -12.65 -3.78
N PHE A 21 9.30 -13.69 -2.95
CA PHE A 21 10.49 -14.48 -2.63
C PHE A 21 10.99 -15.24 -3.86
N GLY A 22 12.30 -15.16 -4.11
CA GLY A 22 12.94 -15.72 -5.30
C GLY A 22 12.70 -14.93 -6.59
N LYS A 23 12.10 -13.75 -6.52
CA LYS A 23 11.86 -12.83 -7.65
C LYS A 23 12.24 -11.38 -7.31
N GLU A 24 13.11 -11.21 -6.34
CA GLU A 24 13.51 -9.93 -5.76
C GLU A 24 14.01 -8.96 -6.84
N ASP A 25 14.93 -9.40 -7.68
CA ASP A 25 15.55 -8.58 -8.73
C ASP A 25 14.52 -8.12 -9.76
N ILE A 26 13.64 -9.04 -10.18
CA ILE A 26 12.60 -8.72 -11.18
C ILE A 26 11.61 -7.73 -10.59
N MET A 27 11.16 -7.95 -9.36
CA MET A 27 10.23 -7.06 -8.67
C MET A 27 10.86 -5.70 -8.42
N TYR A 28 12.10 -5.68 -7.92
CA TYR A 28 12.86 -4.45 -7.70
C TYR A 28 12.96 -3.63 -8.99
N LYS A 29 13.50 -4.24 -10.04
CA LYS A 29 13.67 -3.58 -11.33
C LYS A 29 12.34 -3.02 -11.85
N ASN A 30 11.30 -3.85 -11.87
CA ASN A 30 9.98 -3.44 -12.38
C ASN A 30 9.42 -2.26 -11.58
N ASN A 31 9.35 -2.37 -10.25
CA ASN A 31 8.70 -1.37 -9.42
C ASN A 31 9.48 -0.05 -9.41
N ILE A 32 10.80 -0.12 -9.28
CA ILE A 32 11.66 1.06 -9.25
C ILE A 32 11.68 1.79 -10.60
N ASP A 33 11.76 1.06 -11.72
CA ASP A 33 11.77 1.68 -13.05
C ASP A 33 10.39 2.28 -13.39
N CYS A 34 9.30 1.63 -12.98
CA CYS A 34 7.97 2.21 -13.07
C CYS A 34 7.87 3.52 -12.27
N LEU A 35 8.30 3.51 -11.00
CA LEU A 35 8.23 4.70 -10.15
C LEU A 35 9.09 5.84 -10.71
N LYS A 36 10.33 5.57 -11.15
CA LYS A 36 11.18 6.59 -11.81
C LYS A 36 10.49 7.23 -13.00
N THR A 37 9.82 6.42 -13.82
CA THR A 37 9.08 6.90 -14.99
C THR A 37 7.92 7.81 -14.58
N VAL A 38 7.18 7.42 -13.55
CA VAL A 38 6.06 8.22 -13.02
C VAL A 38 6.56 9.53 -12.41
N ILE A 39 7.63 9.50 -11.62
CA ILE A 39 8.25 10.71 -11.06
C ILE A 39 8.65 11.69 -12.17
N LYS A 40 9.34 11.19 -13.20
CA LYS A 40 9.74 12.02 -14.36
C LYS A 40 8.53 12.63 -15.06
N PHE A 41 7.47 11.85 -15.25
CA PHE A 41 6.21 12.33 -15.84
C PHE A 41 5.56 13.41 -14.97
N CYS A 42 5.42 13.17 -13.66
CA CYS A 42 4.81 14.14 -12.74
C CYS A 42 5.58 15.46 -12.70
N LYS A 43 6.90 15.41 -12.62
CA LYS A 43 7.74 16.62 -12.64
C LYS A 43 7.55 17.40 -13.94
N LYS A 44 7.61 16.73 -15.11
CA LYS A 44 7.44 17.36 -16.41
C LYS A 44 6.08 18.05 -16.56
N ASN A 45 5.01 17.43 -16.04
CA ASN A 45 3.63 17.92 -16.19
C ASN A 45 3.13 18.72 -14.98
N LYS A 46 3.95 18.91 -13.95
CA LYS A 46 3.56 19.52 -12.67
C LYS A 46 2.34 18.82 -12.04
N ALA A 47 2.23 17.51 -12.25
CA ALA A 47 1.16 16.68 -11.73
C ALA A 47 1.47 16.22 -10.31
N LYS A 48 0.46 16.19 -9.43
CA LYS A 48 0.56 15.69 -8.07
C LYS A 48 0.46 14.17 -8.04
N LEU A 49 1.32 13.52 -7.26
CA LEU A 49 1.45 12.07 -7.24
C LEU A 49 0.83 11.47 -5.97
N PHE A 50 -0.03 10.48 -6.13
CA PHE A 50 -0.35 9.51 -5.10
C PHE A 50 0.50 8.26 -5.29
N HIS A 51 1.39 8.02 -4.35
CA HIS A 51 2.19 6.80 -4.28
C HIS A 51 1.54 5.80 -3.34
N LEU A 52 1.38 4.56 -3.78
CA LEU A 52 0.80 3.49 -2.98
C LEU A 52 1.91 2.64 -2.36
N SER A 53 2.09 2.82 -1.07
CA SER A 53 2.91 1.98 -0.20
C SER A 53 2.05 0.97 0.57
N SER A 54 2.56 0.38 1.62
CA SER A 54 1.90 -0.66 2.38
C SER A 54 2.28 -0.61 3.86
N THR A 55 1.34 -0.88 4.75
CA THR A 55 1.61 -1.08 6.17
C THR A 55 2.52 -2.31 6.45
N SER A 56 2.75 -3.17 5.45
CA SER A 56 3.70 -4.28 5.57
C SER A 56 5.15 -3.84 5.84
N VAL A 57 5.48 -2.57 5.62
CA VAL A 57 6.79 -1.98 5.94
C VAL A 57 7.10 -2.02 7.45
N TYR A 58 6.08 -2.03 8.30
CA TYR A 58 6.26 -2.15 9.75
C TYR A 58 6.64 -3.56 10.20
N GLY A 59 6.25 -4.59 9.44
CA GLY A 59 6.44 -6.00 9.82
C GLY A 59 5.66 -6.37 11.08
N LYS A 60 6.23 -7.25 11.91
CA LYS A 60 5.67 -7.61 13.23
C LYS A 60 6.11 -6.60 14.27
N GLN A 61 5.15 -6.05 14.99
CA GLN A 61 5.37 -5.12 16.09
C GLN A 61 4.77 -5.69 17.39
N VAL A 62 5.33 -5.30 18.52
CA VAL A 62 4.79 -5.60 19.87
C VAL A 62 3.84 -4.47 20.26
N ASP A 63 4.24 -3.23 19.98
CA ASP A 63 3.49 -2.03 20.31
C ASP A 63 2.80 -1.45 19.07
N ILE A 64 1.90 -0.49 19.29
CA ILE A 64 1.28 0.30 18.22
C ILE A 64 2.34 1.24 17.63
N VAL A 65 2.47 1.20 16.32
CA VAL A 65 3.34 2.11 15.55
C VAL A 65 2.51 2.88 14.54
N ASP A 66 2.92 4.11 14.27
CA ASP A 66 2.32 4.98 13.26
C ASP A 66 3.36 5.46 12.23
N GLU A 67 2.95 6.32 11.32
CA GLU A 67 3.80 6.86 10.27
C GLU A 67 4.94 7.72 10.76
N ASN A 68 4.85 8.26 12.00
CA ASN A 68 5.85 9.11 12.63
C ASN A 68 6.89 8.29 13.42
N CYS A 69 6.77 6.97 13.42
CA CYS A 69 7.70 6.11 14.15
C CYS A 69 9.14 6.24 13.64
N GLU A 70 10.10 6.01 14.53
CA GLU A 70 11.51 5.96 14.18
C GLU A 70 11.80 4.83 13.15
N GLU A 71 12.81 5.02 12.31
CA GLU A 71 13.19 4.06 11.26
C GLU A 71 13.46 2.64 11.80
N LYS A 72 13.89 2.51 13.06
CA LYS A 72 14.12 1.21 13.72
C LYS A 72 12.85 0.33 13.84
N PHE A 73 11.66 0.95 13.75
CA PHE A 73 10.37 0.24 13.76
C PHE A 73 9.91 -0.19 12.35
N LEU A 74 10.62 0.22 11.32
CA LEU A 74 10.38 -0.25 9.95
C LEU A 74 11.12 -1.57 9.76
N LYS A 75 10.41 -2.69 9.90
CA LYS A 75 10.95 -4.06 9.88
C LYS A 75 10.28 -4.91 8.80
N PRO A 76 10.46 -4.58 7.51
CA PRO A 76 9.85 -5.31 6.41
C PRO A 76 10.22 -6.79 6.48
N GLN A 77 9.27 -7.67 6.18
CA GLN A 77 9.45 -9.13 6.27
C GLN A 77 9.29 -9.80 4.90
N SER A 78 9.33 -9.03 3.83
CA SER A 78 9.26 -9.55 2.47
C SER A 78 9.97 -8.60 1.50
N PRO A 79 10.51 -9.11 0.39
CA PRO A 79 11.09 -8.27 -0.66
C PRO A 79 10.15 -7.17 -1.15
N TYR A 80 8.86 -7.46 -1.23
CA TYR A 80 7.85 -6.45 -1.56
C TYR A 80 7.85 -5.27 -0.57
N ALA A 81 7.86 -5.56 0.73
CA ALA A 81 7.84 -4.52 1.76
C ALA A 81 9.16 -3.71 1.80
N GLU A 82 10.29 -4.36 1.55
CA GLU A 82 11.60 -3.69 1.41
C GLU A 82 11.61 -2.72 0.22
N ILE A 83 11.08 -3.16 -0.93
CA ILE A 83 10.97 -2.32 -2.12
C ILE A 83 10.08 -1.10 -1.83
N LYS A 84 8.97 -1.26 -1.10
CA LYS A 84 8.11 -0.13 -0.71
C LYS A 84 8.86 0.91 0.13
N LEU A 85 9.72 0.50 1.06
CA LEU A 85 10.59 1.44 1.80
C LEU A 85 11.59 2.15 0.88
N ILE A 86 12.15 1.46 -0.11
CA ILE A 86 13.04 2.07 -1.07
C ILE A 86 12.30 3.12 -1.91
N GLU A 87 11.08 2.81 -2.36
CA GLU A 87 10.21 3.74 -3.09
C GLU A 87 9.90 5.00 -2.26
N GLU A 88 9.56 4.85 -0.97
CA GLU A 88 9.32 5.97 -0.06
C GLU A 88 10.58 6.87 0.10
N LYS A 89 11.75 6.26 0.29
CA LYS A 89 13.03 6.98 0.38
C LYS A 89 13.38 7.72 -0.92
N MET A 90 13.03 7.15 -2.07
CA MET A 90 13.20 7.81 -3.37
C MET A 90 12.32 9.05 -3.47
N LEU A 91 11.04 8.97 -3.11
CA LEU A 91 10.13 10.11 -3.15
C LEU A 91 10.56 11.22 -2.19
N LYS A 92 11.01 10.86 -1.00
CA LYS A 92 11.54 11.84 -0.03
C LYS A 92 12.70 12.65 -0.60
N LYS A 93 13.60 12.03 -1.38
CA LYS A 93 14.71 12.73 -2.07
C LYS A 93 14.23 13.68 -3.17
N GLU A 94 13.05 13.44 -3.72
CA GLU A 94 12.46 14.21 -4.81
C GLU A 94 11.52 15.34 -4.32
N SER A 95 11.31 15.46 -3.01
CA SER A 95 10.31 16.35 -2.39
C SER A 95 10.47 17.83 -2.74
N ALA A 96 11.66 18.29 -3.10
CA ALA A 96 11.90 19.66 -3.53
C ALA A 96 11.26 19.99 -4.91
N ASN A 97 11.04 18.99 -5.77
CA ASN A 97 10.61 19.17 -7.14
C ASN A 97 9.41 18.32 -7.54
N LEU A 98 8.77 17.67 -6.57
CA LEU A 98 7.62 16.78 -6.75
C LEU A 98 6.62 17.00 -5.62
N ILE A 99 5.36 17.17 -5.98
CA ILE A 99 4.26 17.22 -5.00
C ILE A 99 3.63 15.83 -4.95
N TYR A 100 3.61 15.22 -3.76
CA TYR A 100 3.11 13.86 -3.58
C TYR A 100 2.52 13.61 -2.19
N ASN A 101 1.72 12.56 -2.09
CA ASN A 101 1.42 11.87 -0.84
C ASN A 101 1.71 10.39 -1.01
N THR A 102 2.28 9.77 0.01
CA THR A 102 2.47 8.32 0.09
C THR A 102 1.43 7.72 1.03
N PHE A 103 0.66 6.76 0.54
CA PHE A 103 -0.33 6.03 1.32
C PHE A 103 0.18 4.62 1.66
N ARG A 104 0.45 4.36 2.93
CA ARG A 104 0.66 3.01 3.46
C ARG A 104 -0.70 2.36 3.67
N PHE A 105 -1.16 1.63 2.68
CA PHE A 105 -2.45 0.95 2.74
C PHE A 105 -2.40 -0.27 3.66
N GLY A 106 -3.45 -0.43 4.48
CA GLY A 106 -3.80 -1.68 5.12
C GLY A 106 -4.21 -2.74 4.09
N THR A 107 -4.51 -3.94 4.55
CA THR A 107 -5.00 -5.03 3.68
C THR A 107 -6.36 -4.64 3.11
N ILE A 108 -6.41 -4.42 1.79
CA ILE A 108 -7.65 -3.98 1.11
C ILE A 108 -8.63 -5.14 1.02
N ALA A 109 -9.87 -4.86 1.42
CA ALA A 109 -11.02 -5.73 1.28
C ALA A 109 -12.18 -5.01 0.58
N GLY A 110 -12.93 -5.73 -0.25
CA GLY A 110 -14.11 -5.21 -0.92
C GLY A 110 -14.27 -5.73 -2.34
N VAL A 111 -15.49 -5.57 -2.86
CA VAL A 111 -15.88 -6.06 -4.18
C VAL A 111 -15.39 -5.11 -5.27
N SER A 112 -14.70 -5.64 -6.26
CA SER A 112 -14.27 -4.92 -7.47
C SER A 112 -13.99 -5.89 -8.61
N LYS A 113 -13.83 -5.38 -9.83
CA LYS A 113 -13.40 -6.20 -10.98
C LYS A 113 -12.01 -6.82 -10.79
N GLY A 114 -11.16 -6.20 -9.95
CA GLY A 114 -9.81 -6.66 -9.63
C GLY A 114 -9.68 -7.26 -8.23
N ILE A 115 -10.76 -7.82 -7.67
CA ILE A 115 -10.74 -8.43 -6.34
C ILE A 115 -9.66 -9.49 -6.21
N ARG A 116 -8.94 -9.48 -5.09
CA ARG A 116 -7.85 -10.42 -4.81
C ARG A 116 -8.29 -11.40 -3.74
N PHE A 117 -8.59 -12.63 -4.13
CA PHE A 117 -9.01 -13.70 -3.23
C PHE A 117 -7.87 -14.38 -2.45
N HIS A 118 -6.63 -13.88 -2.55
CA HIS A 118 -5.52 -14.35 -1.72
C HIS A 118 -5.30 -13.50 -0.46
N THR A 119 -6.03 -12.38 -0.30
CA THR A 119 -6.00 -11.58 0.93
C THR A 119 -7.05 -12.07 1.92
N ALA A 120 -6.75 -12.00 3.23
CA ALA A 120 -7.51 -12.68 4.28
C ALA A 120 -9.03 -12.47 4.16
N VAL A 121 -9.52 -11.25 4.30
CA VAL A 121 -10.98 -10.98 4.30
C VAL A 121 -11.65 -11.46 3.01
N ASN A 122 -11.09 -11.11 1.85
CA ASN A 122 -11.67 -11.52 0.56
C ASN A 122 -11.68 -13.04 0.39
N LYS A 123 -10.61 -13.73 0.86
CA LYS A 123 -10.53 -15.19 0.84
C LYS A 123 -11.56 -15.82 1.76
N PHE A 124 -11.71 -15.30 2.98
CA PHE A 124 -12.68 -15.82 3.95
C PHE A 124 -14.10 -15.65 3.44
N CYS A 125 -14.43 -14.48 2.90
CA CYS A 125 -15.74 -14.24 2.28
C CYS A 125 -16.01 -15.19 1.10
N LEU A 126 -15.01 -15.43 0.24
CA LEU A 126 -15.15 -16.36 -0.87
C LEU A 126 -15.39 -17.77 -0.34
N ASN A 127 -14.54 -18.27 0.57
CA ASN A 127 -14.66 -19.63 1.09
C ASN A 127 -16.03 -19.84 1.78
N ALA A 128 -16.47 -18.87 2.58
CA ALA A 128 -17.80 -18.92 3.19
C ALA A 128 -18.92 -18.95 2.14
N ALA A 129 -18.82 -18.17 1.08
CA ALA A 129 -19.84 -18.10 0.03
C ALA A 129 -19.96 -19.40 -0.78
N ILE A 130 -18.86 -20.16 -0.94
CA ILE A 130 -18.85 -21.44 -1.66
C ILE A 130 -18.88 -22.65 -0.72
N ASN A 131 -19.12 -22.43 0.56
CA ASN A 131 -19.20 -23.46 1.62
C ASN A 131 -17.88 -24.26 1.77
N GLU A 132 -16.75 -23.59 1.64
CA GLU A 132 -15.41 -24.14 1.86
C GLU A 132 -14.88 -23.74 3.23
N ASP A 133 -13.97 -24.55 3.80
CA ASP A 133 -13.36 -24.28 5.11
C ASP A 133 -12.51 -23.01 5.11
N ILE A 134 -12.60 -22.24 6.18
CA ILE A 134 -11.76 -21.08 6.42
C ILE A 134 -10.52 -21.50 7.22
N HIS A 135 -9.40 -21.64 6.52
CA HIS A 135 -8.13 -22.02 7.14
C HIS A 135 -7.38 -20.79 7.64
N VAL A 136 -7.07 -20.77 8.94
CA VAL A 136 -6.33 -19.70 9.61
C VAL A 136 -5.06 -20.25 10.25
N TYR A 137 -3.93 -19.56 10.05
CA TYR A 137 -2.71 -19.88 10.78
C TYR A 137 -2.90 -19.60 12.26
N LYS A 138 -2.71 -20.62 13.13
CA LYS A 138 -2.85 -20.51 14.58
C LYS A 138 -2.05 -19.33 15.16
N THR A 139 -0.85 -19.08 14.66
CA THR A 139 0.02 -17.99 15.08
C THR A 139 -0.47 -16.60 14.66
N ALA A 140 -1.39 -16.52 13.71
CA ALA A 140 -1.93 -15.25 13.20
C ALA A 140 -3.27 -14.87 13.84
N LEU A 141 -3.94 -15.83 14.51
CA LEU A 141 -5.32 -15.69 14.99
C LEU A 141 -5.57 -14.45 15.85
N HIS A 142 -4.63 -14.13 16.74
CA HIS A 142 -4.73 -13.00 17.67
C HIS A 142 -3.80 -11.83 17.31
N GLN A 143 -3.21 -11.84 16.12
CA GLN A 143 -2.39 -10.72 15.66
C GLN A 143 -3.26 -9.62 15.08
N PHE A 144 -3.11 -8.40 15.58
CA PHE A 144 -3.71 -7.22 14.98
C PHE A 144 -3.15 -6.95 13.59
N ARG A 145 -4.04 -6.64 12.67
CA ARG A 145 -3.72 -6.27 11.29
C ARG A 145 -4.56 -5.06 10.87
N PRO A 146 -3.97 -4.13 10.12
CA PRO A 146 -4.73 -3.03 9.54
C PRO A 146 -5.52 -3.53 8.33
N TYR A 147 -6.83 -3.35 8.37
CA TYR A 147 -7.73 -3.62 7.25
C TYR A 147 -8.25 -2.32 6.67
N LEU A 148 -8.39 -2.30 5.36
CA LEU A 148 -8.84 -1.13 4.62
C LEU A 148 -10.00 -1.53 3.70
N SER A 149 -11.15 -0.91 3.88
CA SER A 149 -12.24 -1.06 2.93
C SER A 149 -11.90 -0.35 1.62
N LEU A 150 -12.32 -0.91 0.49
CA LEU A 150 -12.13 -0.26 -0.81
C LEU A 150 -12.81 1.12 -0.85
N SER A 151 -13.95 1.29 -0.17
CA SER A 151 -14.64 2.58 -0.08
C SER A 151 -13.81 3.64 0.64
N ASP A 152 -13.13 3.28 1.74
CA ASP A 152 -12.31 4.23 2.48
C ASP A 152 -11.01 4.55 1.74
N ALA A 153 -10.43 3.57 1.03
CA ALA A 153 -9.33 3.84 0.11
C ALA A 153 -9.73 4.90 -0.95
N LEU A 154 -10.92 4.80 -1.53
CA LEU A 154 -11.40 5.79 -2.50
C LEU A 154 -11.69 7.15 -1.86
N LYS A 155 -12.23 7.16 -0.63
CA LYS A 155 -12.47 8.41 0.13
C LYS A 155 -11.15 9.14 0.42
N SER A 156 -10.05 8.44 0.71
CA SER A 156 -8.75 9.08 0.95
C SER A 156 -8.23 9.85 -0.26
N PHE A 157 -8.33 9.27 -1.46
CA PHE A 157 -8.00 9.99 -2.69
C PHE A 157 -8.93 11.18 -2.94
N LYS A 158 -10.24 10.95 -2.80
CA LYS A 158 -11.24 12.00 -3.00
C LYS A 158 -10.99 13.18 -2.07
N PHE A 159 -10.76 12.95 -0.79
CA PHE A 159 -10.42 13.97 0.19
C PHE A 159 -9.21 14.81 -0.25
N CYS A 160 -8.10 14.16 -0.60
CA CYS A 160 -6.90 14.86 -1.01
C CYS A 160 -7.09 15.70 -2.28
N ILE A 161 -7.88 15.20 -3.24
CA ILE A 161 -8.18 15.92 -4.49
C ILE A 161 -9.08 17.11 -4.21
N GLU A 162 -10.18 16.94 -3.46
CA GLU A 162 -11.15 17.99 -3.17
C GLU A 162 -10.62 19.11 -2.26
N LYS A 163 -9.74 18.76 -1.31
CA LYS A 163 -9.11 19.70 -0.38
C LYS A 163 -7.74 20.19 -0.83
N ASP A 164 -7.27 19.71 -1.97
CA ASP A 164 -5.91 19.94 -2.46
C ASP A 164 -4.83 19.60 -1.39
N PHE A 165 -5.10 18.55 -0.60
CA PHE A 165 -4.27 18.14 0.53
C PHE A 165 -3.09 17.29 0.05
N PHE A 166 -1.92 17.94 -0.10
CA PHE A 166 -0.65 17.31 -0.43
C PHE A 166 0.45 17.87 0.45
N GLN A 167 1.12 17.02 1.21
CA GLN A 167 2.10 17.40 2.23
C GLN A 167 3.52 16.91 1.94
N ASN A 168 3.73 16.17 0.86
CA ASN A 168 4.98 15.43 0.57
C ASN A 168 5.34 14.49 1.71
N ASP A 169 4.35 13.81 2.26
CA ASP A 169 4.45 13.01 3.47
C ASP A 169 3.80 11.64 3.31
N ILE A 170 3.92 10.82 4.36
CA ILE A 170 3.44 9.45 4.44
C ILE A 170 2.21 9.43 5.36
N PHE A 171 1.16 8.70 4.96
CA PHE A 171 -0.06 8.52 5.73
C PHE A 171 -0.44 7.04 5.78
N ASN A 172 -0.75 6.53 6.97
CA ASN A 172 -1.39 5.25 7.12
C ASN A 172 -2.87 5.35 6.75
N ILE A 173 -3.30 4.55 5.79
CA ILE A 173 -4.69 4.50 5.35
C ILE A 173 -5.26 3.13 5.69
N LEU A 174 -6.18 3.11 6.64
CA LEU A 174 -6.86 1.91 7.12
C LEU A 174 -8.28 2.27 7.61
N SER A 175 -9.19 1.31 7.58
CA SER A 175 -10.52 1.45 8.17
C SER A 175 -10.51 1.02 9.63
N GLU A 176 -9.90 -0.12 9.91
CA GLU A 176 -9.88 -0.73 11.25
C GLU A 176 -8.62 -1.55 11.46
N ASN A 177 -8.17 -1.63 12.74
CA ASN A 177 -7.22 -2.63 13.20
C ASN A 177 -8.00 -3.73 13.89
N LYS A 178 -7.89 -4.96 13.38
CA LYS A 178 -8.55 -6.14 13.97
C LYS A 178 -7.62 -7.35 13.97
N THR A 179 -7.89 -8.27 14.88
CA THR A 179 -7.30 -9.62 14.84
C THR A 179 -8.00 -10.46 13.78
N VAL A 180 -7.38 -11.56 13.36
CA VAL A 180 -8.01 -12.48 12.41
C VAL A 180 -9.24 -13.15 13.05
N SER A 181 -9.27 -13.32 14.39
CA SER A 181 -10.43 -13.88 15.11
C SER A 181 -11.64 -12.95 15.19
N GLU A 182 -11.45 -11.64 14.91
CA GLU A 182 -12.53 -10.64 14.93
C GLU A 182 -13.15 -10.36 13.57
N ILE A 183 -12.58 -10.92 12.51
CA ILE A 183 -13.08 -10.78 11.15
C ILE A 183 -13.77 -12.05 10.66
#